data_c82adb77fcd1d7059f3d3610a46dda97
#
_entry.id   c82adb77fcd1d7059f3d3610a46dda97
#
_cell.length_a   1.000
_cell.length_b   1.000
_cell.length_c   1.000
_cell.angle_alpha   90.00
_cell.angle_beta   90.00
_cell.angle_gamma   90.00
#
_symmetry.space_group_name_H-M   'P 1'
#
loop_
_entity.id
_entity.type
_entity.pdbx_description
1 polymer ?
#
loop_
_entity_poly.entity_id
_entity_poly.type
_entity_poly.pdbx_seq_one_letter_code
_entity_poly.pdbx_strand_id
1 'polypeptide(L)'
;MLTIVILTRNEAKRLPYCLEAIPSTYPVVVVDSCSDDETVRIARERGCTVFKQTWLGFAGQRNFAMENCDIKTEWVLFVDADEFYPSEFFAWVESRPALLKNIDVLMVPSWLVFCGKRLRHAPGYPIYHPRLVRRGISPFTVGHAGHSETILPGVRGGYGHIAYDHHFFDGDILAWMQKHIRLAGMEAAAAPTAGALSARARLSLSIGKNIGRTPGRFIYHYFIRGGFHDGWRGFIYSLMYAWYELTKYLLAQFQKRGRKIDV
;
A
#
# COMPACT_ATOMS: atom_id res chain seq x y z
N MET A 1 13.58 15.74 12.47
CA MET A 1 12.14 15.95 12.75
C MET A 1 11.33 15.28 11.64
N LEU A 2 10.20 14.71 11.99
CA LEU A 2 9.35 13.83 11.18
C LEU A 2 7.92 14.36 11.15
N THR A 3 7.27 14.41 9.97
CA THR A 3 5.83 14.59 9.80
C THR A 3 5.22 13.28 9.36
N ILE A 4 4.08 12.91 9.95
CA ILE A 4 3.31 11.76 9.52
C ILE A 4 2.25 12.22 8.52
N VAL A 5 2.16 11.57 7.36
CA VAL A 5 1.11 11.83 6.37
C VAL A 5 0.25 10.57 6.24
N ILE A 6 -1.04 10.70 6.54
CA ILE A 6 -2.01 9.61 6.44
C ILE A 6 -2.91 9.86 5.24
N LEU A 7 -2.98 8.89 4.31
CA LEU A 7 -3.92 8.91 3.20
C LEU A 7 -5.22 8.24 3.64
N THR A 8 -6.36 8.92 3.44
CA THR A 8 -7.65 8.40 3.88
C THR A 8 -8.72 8.45 2.79
N ARG A 9 -9.62 7.49 2.83
CA ARG A 9 -10.93 7.51 2.18
C ARG A 9 -11.87 6.54 2.89
N ASN A 10 -12.85 7.08 3.66
CA ASN A 10 -13.82 6.29 4.41
C ASN A 10 -13.14 5.35 5.45
N GLU A 11 -12.25 5.92 6.26
CA GLU A 11 -11.46 5.20 7.26
C GLU A 11 -11.88 5.52 8.71
N ALA A 12 -13.13 5.97 8.91
CA ALA A 12 -13.62 6.36 10.25
C ALA A 12 -13.44 5.25 11.30
N LYS A 13 -13.50 3.98 10.89
CA LYS A 13 -13.31 2.84 11.80
C LYS A 13 -11.86 2.58 12.18
N ARG A 14 -10.89 2.82 11.27
CA ARG A 14 -9.48 2.47 11.46
C ARG A 14 -8.61 3.64 11.89
N LEU A 15 -8.93 4.84 11.40
CA LEU A 15 -8.16 6.05 11.67
C LEU A 15 -7.92 6.31 13.17
N PRO A 16 -8.89 6.13 14.10
CA PRO A 16 -8.64 6.31 15.53
C PRO A 16 -7.49 5.44 16.06
N TYR A 17 -7.46 4.16 15.69
CA TYR A 17 -6.43 3.22 16.11
C TYR A 17 -5.07 3.53 15.47
N CYS A 18 -5.07 3.93 14.19
CA CYS A 18 -3.85 4.37 13.51
C CYS A 18 -3.23 5.58 14.23
N LEU A 19 -4.04 6.58 14.58
CA LEU A 19 -3.60 7.77 15.30
C LEU A 19 -3.10 7.47 16.71
N GLU A 20 -3.70 6.50 17.41
CA GLU A 20 -3.25 6.06 18.73
C GLU A 20 -1.87 5.40 18.71
N ALA A 21 -1.49 4.75 17.60
CA ALA A 21 -0.17 4.16 17.44
C ALA A 21 0.93 5.16 17.11
N ILE A 22 0.58 6.41 16.78
CA ILE A 22 1.53 7.48 16.44
C ILE A 22 1.83 8.30 17.70
N PRO A 23 3.11 8.48 18.09
CA PRO A 23 3.47 9.34 19.20
C PRO A 23 2.98 10.77 18.98
N SER A 24 2.33 11.36 19.99
CA SER A 24 1.71 12.70 19.94
C SER A 24 2.69 13.86 19.69
N THR A 25 3.99 13.59 19.73
CA THR A 25 5.05 14.57 19.46
C THR A 25 5.21 14.89 17.96
N TYR A 26 4.66 14.06 17.08
CA TYR A 26 4.77 14.26 15.63
C TYR A 26 3.56 15.01 15.08
N PRO A 27 3.79 16.01 14.22
CA PRO A 27 2.70 16.62 13.45
C PRO A 27 2.12 15.57 12.50
N VAL A 28 0.78 15.51 12.46
CA VAL A 28 0.04 14.59 11.57
C VAL A 28 -0.74 15.40 10.54
N VAL A 29 -0.52 15.08 9.29
CA VAL A 29 -1.27 15.59 8.14
C VAL A 29 -2.12 14.46 7.58
N VAL A 30 -3.40 14.72 7.37
CA VAL A 30 -4.32 13.78 6.70
C VAL A 30 -4.65 14.32 5.31
N VAL A 31 -4.39 13.54 4.28
CA VAL A 31 -4.83 13.82 2.91
C VAL A 31 -6.03 12.93 2.61
N ASP A 32 -7.20 13.55 2.67
CA ASP A 32 -8.49 12.89 2.54
C ASP A 32 -9.02 12.91 1.11
N SER A 33 -9.36 11.75 0.58
CA SER A 33 -9.86 11.57 -0.78
C SER A 33 -11.38 11.73 -0.87
N CYS A 34 -11.91 12.80 -0.27
CA CYS A 34 -13.34 13.15 -0.24
C CYS A 34 -14.17 12.05 0.45
N SER A 35 -13.82 11.71 1.68
CA SER A 35 -14.62 10.82 2.52
C SER A 35 -16.02 11.39 2.77
N ASP A 36 -17.00 10.51 2.78
CA ASP A 36 -18.41 10.79 3.06
C ASP A 36 -18.86 10.25 4.43
N ASP A 37 -17.93 9.64 5.19
CA ASP A 37 -18.10 9.21 6.56
C ASP A 37 -17.45 10.18 7.58
N GLU A 38 -17.33 9.78 8.85
CA GLU A 38 -16.78 10.57 9.93
C GLU A 38 -15.24 10.76 9.88
N THR A 39 -14.54 10.26 8.88
CA THR A 39 -13.06 10.28 8.79
C THR A 39 -12.48 11.66 9.02
N VAL A 40 -12.98 12.67 8.31
CA VAL A 40 -12.46 14.06 8.39
C VAL A 40 -12.73 14.68 9.76
N ARG A 41 -13.91 14.42 10.36
CA ARG A 41 -14.25 14.90 11.71
C ARG A 41 -13.29 14.32 12.74
N ILE A 42 -13.10 13.00 12.71
CA ILE A 42 -12.20 12.29 13.62
C ILE A 42 -10.77 12.82 13.52
N ALA A 43 -10.24 13.01 12.30
CA ALA A 43 -8.90 13.55 12.08
C ALA A 43 -8.73 14.93 12.75
N ARG A 44 -9.69 15.84 12.55
CA ARG A 44 -9.65 17.19 13.13
C ARG A 44 -9.74 17.18 14.65
N GLU A 45 -10.63 16.37 15.23
CA GLU A 45 -10.79 16.23 16.68
C GLU A 45 -9.52 15.66 17.34
N ARG A 46 -8.71 14.90 16.60
CA ARG A 46 -7.40 14.39 17.04
C ARG A 46 -6.24 15.34 16.76
N GLY A 47 -6.53 16.60 16.33
CA GLY A 47 -5.53 17.63 16.08
C GLY A 47 -4.74 17.50 14.78
N CYS A 48 -5.19 16.68 13.83
CA CYS A 48 -4.54 16.55 12.54
C CYS A 48 -4.83 17.74 11.63
N THR A 49 -3.85 18.16 10.84
CA THR A 49 -4.08 19.08 9.71
C THR A 49 -4.68 18.29 8.55
N VAL A 50 -5.86 18.69 8.07
CA VAL A 50 -6.58 17.92 7.03
C VAL A 50 -6.62 18.68 5.72
N PHE A 51 -6.15 18.04 4.66
CA PHE A 51 -6.28 18.49 3.27
C PHE A 51 -7.26 17.56 2.53
N LYS A 52 -8.18 18.16 1.77
CA LYS A 52 -9.08 17.41 0.89
C LYS A 52 -8.54 17.44 -0.53
N GLN A 53 -8.34 16.27 -1.12
CA GLN A 53 -7.86 16.10 -2.49
C GLN A 53 -8.60 14.95 -3.15
N THR A 54 -9.26 15.19 -4.28
CA THR A 54 -9.81 14.12 -5.10
C THR A 54 -8.77 13.08 -5.43
N TRP A 55 -9.20 11.83 -5.57
CA TRP A 55 -8.27 10.72 -5.75
C TRP A 55 -7.42 10.84 -7.03
N LEU A 56 -6.10 10.91 -6.86
CA LEU A 56 -5.09 10.99 -7.93
C LEU A 56 -4.31 9.66 -8.13
N GLY A 57 -4.75 8.58 -7.50
CA GLY A 57 -3.97 7.35 -7.35
C GLY A 57 -2.98 7.44 -6.18
N PHE A 58 -2.44 6.31 -5.73
CA PHE A 58 -1.55 6.27 -4.56
C PHE A 58 -0.31 7.15 -4.73
N ALA A 59 0.36 7.08 -5.89
CA ALA A 59 1.52 7.93 -6.18
C ALA A 59 1.15 9.41 -6.22
N GLY A 60 0.05 9.76 -6.88
CA GLY A 60 -0.43 11.14 -7.00
C GLY A 60 -0.79 11.75 -5.65
N GLN A 61 -1.47 11.00 -4.75
CA GLN A 61 -1.82 11.48 -3.41
C GLN A 61 -0.58 11.74 -2.55
N ARG A 62 0.44 10.88 -2.63
CA ARG A 62 1.69 11.09 -1.89
C ARG A 62 2.49 12.28 -2.43
N ASN A 63 2.59 12.42 -3.74
CA ASN A 63 3.26 13.58 -4.33
C ASN A 63 2.50 14.87 -4.01
N PHE A 64 1.16 14.86 -4.07
CA PHE A 64 0.35 16.00 -3.64
C PHE A 64 0.68 16.43 -2.20
N ALA A 65 0.80 15.48 -1.28
CA ALA A 65 1.17 15.78 0.10
C ALA A 65 2.54 16.45 0.19
N MET A 66 3.53 15.96 -0.56
CA MET A 66 4.89 16.53 -0.58
C MET A 66 4.92 17.94 -1.13
N GLU A 67 4.06 18.27 -2.09
CA GLU A 67 4.07 19.52 -2.82
C GLU A 67 3.16 20.59 -2.20
N ASN A 68 2.05 20.18 -1.55
CA ASN A 68 0.96 21.10 -1.20
C ASN A 68 0.63 21.17 0.30
N CYS A 69 1.15 20.27 1.14
CA CYS A 69 0.72 20.19 2.54
C CYS A 69 1.62 20.94 3.53
N ASP A 70 2.40 21.94 3.10
CA ASP A 70 3.25 22.81 3.95
C ASP A 70 4.09 22.05 5.01
N ILE A 71 4.68 20.93 4.63
CA ILE A 71 5.49 20.09 5.50
C ILE A 71 6.82 20.78 5.80
N LYS A 72 7.14 21.00 7.10
CA LYS A 72 8.36 21.73 7.53
C LYS A 72 9.49 20.78 7.97
N THR A 73 9.20 19.53 8.25
CA THR A 73 10.17 18.58 8.75
C THR A 73 11.09 18.03 7.66
N GLU A 74 12.25 17.48 8.03
CA GLU A 74 13.20 16.90 7.09
C GLU A 74 12.67 15.63 6.44
N TRP A 75 11.92 14.83 7.20
CA TRP A 75 11.38 13.55 6.78
C TRP A 75 9.86 13.50 6.84
N VAL A 76 9.29 12.74 5.93
CA VAL A 76 7.86 12.45 5.86
C VAL A 76 7.66 10.94 5.91
N LEU A 77 6.87 10.47 6.88
CA LEU A 77 6.44 9.07 6.94
C LEU A 77 5.02 8.98 6.37
N PHE A 78 4.87 8.29 5.27
CA PHE A 78 3.56 7.93 4.74
C PHE A 78 3.03 6.70 5.45
N VAL A 79 1.80 6.81 5.95
CA VAL A 79 1.10 5.75 6.69
C VAL A 79 -0.28 5.58 6.04
N ASP A 80 -0.65 4.35 5.72
CA ASP A 80 -2.03 4.05 5.36
C ASP A 80 -2.84 3.76 6.65
N ALA A 81 -4.13 4.05 6.69
CA ALA A 81 -4.93 3.96 7.92
C ALA A 81 -5.03 2.55 8.54
N ASP A 82 -4.58 1.54 7.79
CA ASP A 82 -4.47 0.13 8.20
C ASP A 82 -3.02 -0.31 8.51
N GLU A 83 -2.09 0.65 8.67
CA GLU A 83 -0.67 0.40 8.99
C GLU A 83 -0.34 0.88 10.40
N PHE A 84 0.31 0.02 11.20
CA PHE A 84 0.65 0.29 12.60
C PHE A 84 2.15 0.14 12.81
N TYR A 85 2.80 1.26 13.14
CA TYR A 85 4.24 1.31 13.37
C TYR A 85 4.57 1.08 14.83
N PRO A 86 5.57 0.23 15.15
CA PRO A 86 6.01 0.03 16.51
C PRO A 86 6.81 1.26 17.02
N SER A 87 6.81 1.48 18.34
CA SER A 87 7.54 2.59 18.97
C SER A 87 9.03 2.58 18.65
N GLU A 88 9.62 1.41 18.46
CA GLU A 88 11.03 1.22 18.09
C GLU A 88 11.36 1.83 16.73
N PHE A 89 10.40 1.89 15.81
CA PHE A 89 10.60 2.54 14.51
C PHE A 89 10.82 4.05 14.69
N PHE A 90 9.99 4.69 15.49
CA PHE A 90 10.09 6.13 15.76
C PHE A 90 11.40 6.45 16.49
N ALA A 91 11.74 5.68 17.54
CA ALA A 91 13.00 5.83 18.27
C ALA A 91 14.23 5.66 17.36
N TRP A 92 14.16 4.70 16.42
CA TRP A 92 15.23 4.49 15.43
C TRP A 92 15.36 5.69 14.48
N VAL A 93 14.27 6.24 13.97
CA VAL A 93 14.31 7.44 13.10
C VAL A 93 14.88 8.64 13.87
N GLU A 94 14.51 8.84 15.13
CA GLU A 94 15.01 9.92 16.00
C GLU A 94 16.50 9.80 16.28
N SER A 95 17.02 8.59 16.36
CA SER A 95 18.47 8.36 16.54
C SER A 95 19.31 8.83 15.34
N ARG A 96 18.67 9.27 14.24
CA ARG A 96 19.31 9.74 13.01
C ARG A 96 20.38 8.80 12.49
N PRO A 97 20.03 7.53 12.22
CA PRO A 97 21.01 6.54 11.82
C PRO A 97 21.76 6.96 10.55
N ALA A 98 23.01 6.50 10.41
CA ALA A 98 23.86 6.87 9.29
C ALA A 98 23.23 6.55 7.92
N LEU A 99 22.38 5.52 7.86
CA LEU A 99 21.63 5.16 6.66
C LEU A 99 20.82 6.35 6.13
N LEU A 100 20.10 7.08 7.00
CA LEU A 100 19.24 8.20 6.59
C LEU A 100 20.02 9.39 6.02
N LYS A 101 21.32 9.52 6.29
CA LYS A 101 22.14 10.59 5.72
C LYS A 101 22.34 10.43 4.22
N ASN A 102 22.34 9.20 3.72
CA ASN A 102 22.75 8.85 2.36
C ASN A 102 21.61 8.47 1.43
N ILE A 103 20.36 8.50 1.91
CA ILE A 103 19.18 8.11 1.14
C ILE A 103 18.16 9.25 1.07
N ASP A 104 17.26 9.14 0.11
CA ASP A 104 16.12 10.04 -0.08
C ASP A 104 14.81 9.33 0.24
N VAL A 105 14.77 8.00 0.10
CA VAL A 105 13.62 7.15 0.39
C VAL A 105 14.05 5.90 1.15
N LEU A 106 13.37 5.58 2.25
CA LEU A 106 13.50 4.31 2.95
C LEU A 106 12.35 3.38 2.56
N MET A 107 12.73 2.22 2.08
CA MET A 107 11.83 1.07 1.89
C MET A 107 11.64 0.40 3.26
N VAL A 108 10.45 0.52 3.81
CA VAL A 108 10.13 -0.01 5.15
C VAL A 108 9.47 -1.37 4.99
N PRO A 109 9.96 -2.41 5.69
CA PRO A 109 9.36 -3.73 5.65
C PRO A 109 8.02 -3.76 6.40
N SER A 110 7.11 -4.62 5.95
CA SER A 110 5.83 -4.85 6.61
C SER A 110 5.55 -6.31 6.85
N TRP A 111 4.84 -6.58 7.95
CA TRP A 111 4.15 -7.84 8.19
C TRP A 111 2.71 -7.71 7.70
N LEU A 112 2.24 -8.69 6.93
CA LEU A 112 0.82 -8.77 6.61
C LEU A 112 0.06 -9.38 7.81
N VAL A 113 -0.89 -8.63 8.35
CA VAL A 113 -1.77 -9.09 9.43
C VAL A 113 -3.12 -9.50 8.83
N PHE A 114 -3.52 -10.73 9.11
CA PHE A 114 -4.77 -11.32 8.63
C PHE A 114 -5.58 -11.83 9.82
N CYS A 115 -6.76 -11.24 10.07
CA CYS A 115 -7.58 -11.52 11.23
C CYS A 115 -6.75 -11.57 12.53
N GLY A 116 -6.03 -10.48 12.82
CA GLY A 116 -5.27 -10.28 14.05
C GLY A 116 -3.98 -11.08 14.18
N LYS A 117 -3.52 -11.80 13.15
CA LYS A 117 -2.24 -12.52 13.18
C LYS A 117 -1.36 -12.23 11.97
N ARG A 118 -0.08 -12.05 12.20
CA ARG A 118 0.93 -11.94 11.14
C ARG A 118 1.01 -13.22 10.35
N LEU A 119 0.92 -13.14 9.03
CA LEU A 119 1.23 -14.25 8.14
C LEU A 119 2.75 -14.34 7.98
N ARG A 120 3.32 -15.50 8.28
CA ARG A 120 4.77 -15.69 8.24
C ARG A 120 5.24 -16.26 6.90
N HIS A 121 4.37 -16.97 6.20
CA HIS A 121 4.71 -17.72 4.99
C HIS A 121 3.99 -17.17 3.75
N ALA A 122 2.68 -16.95 3.81
CA ALA A 122 1.90 -16.37 2.73
C ALA A 122 1.51 -14.92 3.06
N PRO A 123 1.87 -13.90 2.28
CA PRO A 123 2.59 -13.86 1.00
C PRO A 123 4.11 -14.00 1.12
N GLY A 124 4.64 -14.02 2.34
CA GLY A 124 6.03 -13.98 2.71
C GLY A 124 6.47 -12.62 3.29
N TYR A 125 7.48 -12.68 4.13
CA TYR A 125 8.11 -11.53 4.76
C TYR A 125 9.58 -11.48 4.32
N PRO A 126 10.16 -10.27 4.16
CA PRO A 126 9.55 -8.95 4.27
C PRO A 126 8.85 -8.50 2.97
N ILE A 127 7.77 -7.69 3.11
CA ILE A 127 7.20 -6.93 2.00
C ILE A 127 7.63 -5.48 2.19
N TYR A 128 8.34 -4.90 1.23
CA TYR A 128 8.88 -3.55 1.33
C TYR A 128 8.00 -2.52 0.62
N HIS A 129 7.75 -1.40 1.30
CA HIS A 129 7.06 -0.25 0.72
C HIS A 129 7.87 1.03 0.92
N PRO A 130 7.86 1.98 -0.04
CA PRO A 130 8.46 3.29 0.13
C PRO A 130 7.61 4.11 1.11
N ARG A 131 8.05 4.23 2.35
CA ARG A 131 7.25 4.89 3.40
C ARG A 131 7.90 6.11 4.00
N LEU A 132 9.21 6.14 4.24
CA LEU A 132 9.89 7.30 4.79
C LEU A 132 10.62 8.04 3.65
N VAL A 133 10.25 9.31 3.42
CA VAL A 133 10.69 10.09 2.27
C VAL A 133 11.29 11.41 2.74
N ARG A 134 12.42 11.81 2.17
CA ARG A 134 13.04 13.11 2.46
C ARG A 134 12.19 14.22 1.84
N ARG A 135 11.96 15.29 2.61
CA ARG A 135 11.24 16.47 2.12
C ARG A 135 11.94 17.09 0.91
N GLY A 136 11.13 17.66 0.02
CA GLY A 136 11.61 18.38 -1.17
C GLY A 136 11.76 17.51 -2.41
N ILE A 137 11.38 16.24 -2.32
CA ILE A 137 11.27 15.36 -3.48
C ILE A 137 9.87 14.77 -3.59
N SER A 138 9.41 14.56 -4.82
CA SER A 138 8.14 13.85 -5.13
C SER A 138 8.48 12.56 -5.88
N PRO A 139 8.95 11.52 -5.17
CA PRO A 139 9.64 10.41 -5.80
C PRO A 139 8.70 9.35 -6.38
N PHE A 140 7.39 9.49 -6.16
CA PHE A 140 6.45 8.43 -6.48
C PHE A 140 5.97 8.50 -7.94
N THR A 141 5.93 7.36 -8.58
CA THR A 141 5.28 7.16 -9.88
C THR A 141 4.40 5.93 -9.84
N VAL A 142 3.45 5.86 -10.77
CA VAL A 142 2.56 4.71 -10.90
C VAL A 142 3.38 3.47 -11.23
N GLY A 143 3.25 2.43 -10.42
CA GLY A 143 3.89 1.16 -10.64
C GLY A 143 3.27 0.36 -11.78
N HIS A 144 3.93 -0.73 -12.17
CA HIS A 144 3.48 -1.58 -13.28
C HIS A 144 2.10 -2.21 -13.08
N ALA A 145 1.63 -2.32 -11.85
CA ALA A 145 0.29 -2.81 -11.53
C ALA A 145 -0.81 -1.74 -11.66
N GLY A 146 -0.48 -0.52 -12.07
CA GLY A 146 -1.44 0.58 -12.29
C GLY A 146 -1.96 1.23 -11.01
N HIS A 147 -1.96 0.53 -9.88
CA HIS A 147 -2.38 1.06 -8.57
C HIS A 147 -1.24 1.06 -7.54
N SER A 148 -0.13 0.36 -7.80
CA SER A 148 1.05 0.40 -6.93
C SER A 148 1.90 1.62 -7.22
N GLU A 149 2.68 2.05 -6.23
CA GLU A 149 3.69 3.08 -6.39
C GLU A 149 5.09 2.48 -6.51
N THR A 150 5.94 3.15 -7.28
CA THR A 150 7.37 2.86 -7.39
C THR A 150 8.16 4.14 -7.24
N ILE A 151 9.45 3.99 -6.98
CA ILE A 151 10.38 5.12 -6.86
C ILE A 151 10.91 5.49 -8.25
N LEU A 152 10.96 6.78 -8.55
CA LEU A 152 11.55 7.30 -9.77
C LEU A 152 13.04 6.90 -9.89
N PRO A 153 13.54 6.64 -11.11
CA PRO A 153 14.96 6.43 -11.34
C PRO A 153 15.81 7.61 -10.85
N GLY A 154 16.96 7.32 -10.27
CA GLY A 154 17.89 8.33 -9.74
C GLY A 154 17.64 8.75 -8.28
N VAL A 155 16.51 8.39 -7.68
CA VAL A 155 16.27 8.59 -6.24
C VAL A 155 17.05 7.55 -5.43
N ARG A 156 17.80 8.03 -4.42
CA ARG A 156 18.62 7.15 -3.57
C ARG A 156 17.73 6.42 -2.57
N GLY A 157 17.54 5.13 -2.77
CA GLY A 157 16.75 4.26 -1.89
C GLY A 157 17.61 3.52 -0.88
N GLY A 158 17.03 3.22 0.29
CA GLY A 158 17.60 2.34 1.31
C GLY A 158 16.55 1.38 1.86
N TYR A 159 16.97 0.35 2.59
CA TYR A 159 16.07 -0.63 3.19
C TYR A 159 16.13 -0.56 4.71
N GLY A 160 14.97 -0.39 5.32
CA GLY A 160 14.79 -0.47 6.76
C GLY A 160 14.76 -1.92 7.27
N HIS A 161 14.92 -2.08 8.58
CA HIS A 161 14.89 -3.39 9.24
C HIS A 161 13.76 -3.52 10.28
N ILE A 162 13.17 -2.40 10.69
CA ILE A 162 12.05 -2.39 11.64
C ILE A 162 10.75 -2.40 10.84
N ALA A 163 9.97 -3.46 11.01
CA ALA A 163 8.74 -3.66 10.26
C ALA A 163 7.52 -3.06 10.97
N TYR A 164 6.57 -2.55 10.19
CA TYR A 164 5.23 -2.22 10.66
C TYR A 164 4.25 -3.37 10.38
N ASP A 165 3.10 -3.34 11.07
CA ASP A 165 1.99 -4.25 10.83
C ASP A 165 1.00 -3.61 9.85
N HIS A 166 0.75 -4.29 8.73
CA HIS A 166 -0.27 -3.93 7.76
C HIS A 166 -1.50 -4.82 7.97
N HIS A 167 -2.56 -4.27 8.52
CA HIS A 167 -3.83 -4.94 8.78
C HIS A 167 -4.63 -5.13 7.50
N PHE A 168 -4.17 -6.07 6.69
CA PHE A 168 -4.68 -6.33 5.35
C PHE A 168 -6.16 -6.78 5.35
N PHE A 169 -6.54 -7.59 6.34
CA PHE A 169 -7.87 -8.16 6.42
C PHE A 169 -8.32 -8.39 7.87
N ASP A 170 -9.43 -7.75 8.25
CA ASP A 170 -10.00 -7.79 9.60
C ASP A 170 -11.36 -8.52 9.65
N GLY A 171 -11.70 -9.29 8.58
CA GLY A 171 -12.91 -10.11 8.53
C GLY A 171 -14.03 -9.57 7.64
N ASP A 172 -14.00 -8.31 7.21
CA ASP A 172 -14.99 -7.76 6.28
C ASP A 172 -14.69 -8.18 4.84
N ILE A 173 -15.19 -9.35 4.47
CA ILE A 173 -14.94 -9.93 3.13
C ILE A 173 -15.59 -9.11 2.02
N LEU A 174 -16.75 -8.49 2.27
CA LEU A 174 -17.46 -7.71 1.25
C LEU A 174 -16.70 -6.42 0.93
N ALA A 175 -16.28 -5.68 1.93
CA ALA A 175 -15.45 -4.47 1.74
C ALA A 175 -14.13 -4.82 1.05
N TRP A 176 -13.49 -5.92 1.43
CA TRP A 176 -12.26 -6.39 0.80
C TRP A 176 -12.49 -6.73 -0.68
N MET A 177 -13.53 -7.48 -1.02
CA MET A 177 -13.87 -7.83 -2.40
C MET A 177 -14.17 -6.60 -3.25
N GLN A 178 -14.97 -5.65 -2.75
CA GLN A 178 -15.28 -4.40 -3.45
C GLN A 178 -14.01 -3.56 -3.74
N LYS A 179 -13.12 -3.41 -2.75
CA LYS A 179 -11.81 -2.75 -2.93
C LYS A 179 -11.01 -3.44 -4.03
N HIS A 180 -10.93 -4.77 -4.00
CA HIS A 180 -10.08 -5.53 -4.92
C HIS A 180 -10.69 -5.67 -6.34
N ILE A 181 -12.01 -5.61 -6.51
CA ILE A 181 -12.64 -5.49 -7.83
C ILE A 181 -12.20 -4.17 -8.49
N ARG A 182 -12.25 -3.05 -7.76
CA ARG A 182 -11.78 -1.75 -8.28
C ARG A 182 -10.30 -1.79 -8.66
N LEU A 183 -9.44 -2.34 -7.80
CA LEU A 183 -8.01 -2.48 -8.08
C LEU A 183 -7.77 -3.37 -9.30
N ALA A 184 -8.49 -4.48 -9.42
CA ALA A 184 -8.41 -5.37 -10.58
C ALA A 184 -8.83 -4.68 -11.88
N GLY A 185 -9.86 -3.81 -11.82
CA GLY A 185 -10.29 -2.96 -12.94
C GLY A 185 -9.19 -1.99 -13.37
N MET A 186 -8.55 -1.32 -12.43
CA MET A 186 -7.42 -0.41 -12.71
C MET A 186 -6.23 -1.16 -13.33
N GLU A 187 -5.87 -2.33 -12.82
CA GLU A 187 -4.81 -3.17 -13.40
C GLU A 187 -5.15 -3.67 -14.81
N ALA A 188 -6.42 -4.04 -15.05
CA ALA A 188 -6.87 -4.50 -16.35
C ALA A 188 -6.85 -3.38 -17.39
N ALA A 189 -7.16 -2.14 -16.98
CA ALA A 189 -7.18 -0.94 -17.83
C ALA A 189 -5.78 -0.35 -18.08
N ALA A 190 -4.80 -0.63 -17.19
CA ALA A 190 -3.45 -0.13 -17.34
C ALA A 190 -2.79 -0.68 -18.61
N ALA A 191 -2.52 0.22 -19.57
CA ALA A 191 -1.77 -0.15 -20.77
C ALA A 191 -0.36 -0.61 -20.36
N PRO A 192 0.24 -1.59 -21.05
CA PRO A 192 1.64 -1.93 -20.85
C PRO A 192 2.49 -0.69 -21.13
N THR A 193 3.08 -0.12 -20.11
CA THR A 193 4.04 0.99 -20.29
C THR A 193 5.19 0.47 -21.15
N ALA A 194 5.34 1.04 -22.35
CA ALA A 194 6.39 0.73 -23.31
C ALA A 194 7.74 1.31 -22.86
N GLY A 195 8.25 0.84 -21.74
CA GLY A 195 9.60 1.12 -21.24
C GLY A 195 10.33 -0.19 -21.00
N ALA A 196 11.65 -0.17 -21.00
CA ALA A 196 12.50 -1.36 -20.89
C ALA A 196 12.21 -2.19 -19.63
N LEU A 197 11.15 -3.00 -19.70
CA LEU A 197 10.73 -3.88 -18.64
C LEU A 197 11.72 -5.03 -18.51
N SER A 198 12.16 -5.32 -17.28
CA SER A 198 12.91 -6.56 -17.01
C SER A 198 12.11 -7.77 -17.47
N ALA A 199 12.79 -8.88 -17.81
CA ALA A 199 12.13 -10.14 -18.22
C ALA A 199 11.08 -10.59 -17.16
N ARG A 200 11.36 -10.34 -15.87
CA ARG A 200 10.47 -10.64 -14.74
C ARG A 200 9.20 -9.75 -14.75
N ALA A 201 9.34 -8.45 -15.08
CA ALA A 201 8.22 -7.52 -15.23
C ALA A 201 7.37 -7.86 -16.48
N ARG A 202 8.00 -8.25 -17.60
CA ARG A 202 7.28 -8.73 -18.79
C ARG A 202 6.51 -10.02 -18.52
N LEU A 203 7.09 -10.95 -17.79
CA LEU A 203 6.40 -12.16 -17.34
C LEU A 203 5.22 -11.80 -16.43
N SER A 204 5.39 -10.85 -15.51
CA SER A 204 4.31 -10.33 -14.67
C SER A 204 3.17 -9.72 -15.48
N LEU A 205 3.41 -8.92 -16.49
CA LEU A 205 2.42 -8.26 -17.35
C LEU A 205 1.75 -9.21 -18.36
N SER A 206 2.48 -10.21 -18.89
CA SER A 206 1.90 -11.22 -19.79
C SER A 206 0.89 -12.12 -19.07
N ILE A 207 0.94 -12.12 -17.79
CA ILE A 207 0.32 -13.07 -16.88
C ILE A 207 -1.17 -12.70 -16.57
N GLY A 208 -1.64 -11.46 -16.72
CA GLY A 208 -3.08 -11.08 -16.69
C GLY A 208 -3.90 -11.66 -17.86
N LYS A 209 -3.25 -12.38 -18.78
CA LYS A 209 -3.88 -12.97 -19.97
C LYS A 209 -4.14 -14.48 -19.84
N ASN A 210 -3.70 -15.13 -18.76
CA ASN A 210 -3.75 -16.59 -18.63
C ASN A 210 -4.55 -17.04 -17.40
N ILE A 211 -5.65 -17.76 -17.64
CA ILE A 211 -6.51 -18.31 -16.57
C ILE A 211 -5.75 -19.27 -15.63
N GLY A 212 -4.69 -19.93 -16.12
CA GLY A 212 -3.84 -20.81 -15.31
C GLY A 212 -3.16 -20.16 -14.12
N ARG A 213 -3.16 -18.82 -14.03
CA ARG A 213 -2.66 -18.10 -12.84
C ARG A 213 -3.55 -18.26 -11.62
N THR A 214 -4.84 -18.41 -11.81
CA THR A 214 -5.76 -18.60 -10.69
C THR A 214 -5.33 -19.80 -9.83
N PRO A 215 -5.25 -21.03 -10.34
CA PRO A 215 -4.72 -22.14 -9.55
C PRO A 215 -3.23 -21.96 -9.21
N GLY A 216 -2.44 -21.39 -10.12
CA GLY A 216 -1.02 -21.14 -9.89
C GLY A 216 -0.73 -20.23 -8.71
N ARG A 217 -1.54 -19.20 -8.46
CA ARG A 217 -1.43 -18.31 -7.29
C ARG A 217 -1.76 -19.04 -5.99
N PHE A 218 -2.81 -19.85 -5.99
CA PHE A 218 -3.13 -20.67 -4.83
C PHE A 218 -1.98 -21.62 -4.49
N ILE A 219 -1.52 -22.39 -5.47
CA ILE A 219 -0.41 -23.35 -5.31
C ILE A 219 0.84 -22.63 -4.80
N TYR A 220 1.18 -21.47 -5.40
CA TYR A 220 2.34 -20.69 -5.00
C TYR A 220 2.27 -20.24 -3.54
N HIS A 221 1.18 -19.59 -3.13
CA HIS A 221 1.08 -19.07 -1.76
C HIS A 221 0.87 -20.17 -0.73
N TYR A 222 0.05 -21.16 -1.02
CA TYR A 222 -0.28 -22.19 -0.05
C TYR A 222 0.80 -23.25 0.10
N PHE A 223 1.31 -23.78 -1.02
CA PHE A 223 2.31 -24.85 -1.00
C PHE A 223 3.75 -24.35 -1.11
N ILE A 224 4.07 -23.55 -2.14
CA ILE A 224 5.47 -23.17 -2.41
C ILE A 224 5.98 -22.19 -1.37
N ARG A 225 5.15 -21.20 -0.96
CA ARG A 225 5.48 -20.26 0.13
C ARG A 225 5.22 -20.84 1.52
N GLY A 226 4.62 -22.00 1.62
CA GLY A 226 4.35 -22.64 2.90
C GLY A 226 3.15 -22.06 3.66
N GLY A 227 2.19 -21.42 2.97
CA GLY A 227 1.01 -20.82 3.60
C GLY A 227 0.20 -21.79 4.46
N PHE A 228 0.34 -23.11 4.25
CA PHE A 228 -0.27 -24.12 5.10
C PHE A 228 0.24 -24.06 6.56
N HIS A 229 1.44 -23.54 6.80
CA HIS A 229 1.95 -23.29 8.16
C HIS A 229 1.26 -22.11 8.85
N ASP A 230 0.64 -21.19 8.11
CA ASP A 230 -0.17 -20.11 8.66
C ASP A 230 -1.61 -20.56 9.00
N GLY A 231 -1.89 -21.89 8.89
CA GLY A 231 -3.17 -22.51 9.19
C GLY A 231 -4.29 -22.04 8.26
N TRP A 232 -5.53 -21.93 8.79
CA TRP A 232 -6.69 -21.51 8.02
C TRP A 232 -6.53 -20.10 7.40
N ARG A 233 -5.74 -19.22 8.04
CA ARG A 233 -5.48 -17.87 7.54
C ARG A 233 -4.68 -17.91 6.24
N GLY A 234 -3.63 -18.73 6.18
CA GLY A 234 -2.85 -18.92 4.97
C GLY A 234 -3.65 -19.56 3.85
N PHE A 235 -4.57 -20.49 4.18
CA PHE A 235 -5.50 -21.07 3.20
C PHE A 235 -6.43 -20.01 2.60
N ILE A 236 -7.14 -19.25 3.45
CA ILE A 236 -8.08 -18.21 3.01
C ILE A 236 -7.33 -17.11 2.23
N TYR A 237 -6.17 -16.64 2.72
CA TYR A 237 -5.34 -15.69 2.00
C TYR A 237 -5.01 -16.18 0.58
N SER A 238 -4.57 -17.44 0.45
CA SER A 238 -4.21 -18.03 -0.85
C SER A 238 -5.41 -18.12 -1.79
N LEU A 239 -6.61 -18.43 -1.25
CA LEU A 239 -7.85 -18.47 -1.99
C LEU A 239 -8.29 -17.07 -2.45
N MET A 240 -8.20 -16.05 -1.57
CA MET A 240 -8.53 -14.66 -1.89
C MET A 240 -7.63 -14.12 -3.01
N TYR A 241 -6.34 -14.45 -3.00
CA TYR A 241 -5.43 -14.05 -4.08
C TYR A 241 -5.69 -14.79 -5.39
N ALA A 242 -6.05 -16.06 -5.34
CA ALA A 242 -6.48 -16.81 -6.52
C ALA A 242 -7.74 -16.19 -7.14
N TRP A 243 -8.71 -15.83 -6.29
CA TRP A 243 -9.91 -15.11 -6.72
C TRP A 243 -9.58 -13.75 -7.36
N TYR A 244 -8.65 -12.99 -6.78
CA TYR A 244 -8.20 -11.72 -7.34
C TYR A 244 -7.58 -11.88 -8.74
N GLU A 245 -6.75 -12.91 -8.94
CA GLU A 245 -6.18 -13.22 -10.28
C GLU A 245 -7.28 -13.61 -11.28
N LEU A 246 -8.30 -14.38 -10.87
CA LEU A 246 -9.44 -14.72 -11.71
C LEU A 246 -10.22 -13.46 -12.11
N THR A 247 -10.49 -12.57 -11.15
CA THR A 247 -11.19 -11.31 -11.38
C THR A 247 -10.45 -10.44 -12.40
N LYS A 248 -9.13 -10.27 -12.28
CA LYS A 248 -8.31 -9.55 -13.26
C LYS A 248 -8.40 -10.16 -14.65
N TYR A 249 -8.31 -11.49 -14.73
CA TYR A 249 -8.43 -12.19 -16.01
C TYR A 249 -9.78 -11.93 -16.68
N LEU A 250 -10.88 -12.08 -15.94
CA LEU A 250 -12.22 -11.88 -16.48
C LEU A 250 -12.43 -10.42 -16.95
N LEU A 251 -12.06 -9.44 -16.11
CA LEU A 251 -12.16 -8.03 -16.47
C LEU A 251 -11.37 -7.72 -17.76
N ALA A 252 -10.15 -8.20 -17.88
CA ALA A 252 -9.32 -8.01 -19.08
C ALA A 252 -9.94 -8.67 -20.33
N GLN A 253 -10.60 -9.83 -20.21
CA GLN A 253 -11.26 -10.48 -21.35
C GLN A 253 -12.51 -9.73 -21.83
N PHE A 254 -13.31 -9.20 -20.88
CA PHE A 254 -14.52 -8.43 -21.23
C PHE A 254 -14.18 -7.07 -21.84
N GLN A 255 -13.15 -6.38 -21.32
CA GLN A 255 -12.66 -5.13 -21.91
C GLN A 255 -12.19 -5.31 -23.36
N LYS A 256 -11.45 -6.41 -23.66
CA LYS A 256 -11.02 -6.71 -25.03
C LYS A 256 -12.18 -6.95 -26.00
N ARG A 257 -13.36 -7.37 -25.50
CA ARG A 257 -14.55 -7.59 -26.31
C ARG A 257 -15.41 -6.32 -26.44
N GLY A 258 -14.87 -5.13 -26.10
CA GLY A 258 -15.54 -3.85 -26.27
C GLY A 258 -16.70 -3.59 -25.29
N ARG A 259 -16.83 -4.39 -24.25
CA ARG A 259 -17.81 -4.14 -23.18
C ARG A 259 -17.19 -3.20 -22.14
N LYS A 260 -17.74 -1.99 -22.00
CA LYS A 260 -17.43 -1.11 -20.87
C LYS A 260 -17.84 -1.82 -19.57
N ILE A 261 -16.93 -1.89 -18.62
CA ILE A 261 -17.21 -2.36 -17.27
C ILE A 261 -17.11 -1.12 -16.41
N ASP A 262 -18.24 -0.60 -15.96
CA ASP A 262 -18.30 0.45 -14.95
C ASP A 262 -18.01 -0.21 -13.59
N VAL A 263 -16.82 0.05 -13.04
CA VAL A 263 -16.36 -0.49 -11.74
C VAL A 263 -16.16 0.65 -10.74
#